data_bdf04a95349cc5cc2bd4dcf37c8bf7a6
#
_entry.id   bdf04a95349cc5cc2bd4dcf37c8bf7a6
#
_cell.length_a   1.000
_cell.length_b   1.000
_cell.length_c   1.000
_cell.angle_alpha   90.00
_cell.angle_beta   90.00
_cell.angle_gamma   90.00
#
_symmetry.space_group_name_H-M   'P 1'
#
loop_
_entity.id
_entity.type
_entity.pdbx_description
1 polymer ?
#
loop_
_entity_poly.entity_id
_entity_poly.type
_entity_poly.pdbx_seq_one_letter_code
_entity_poly.pdbx_strand_id
1 'polypeptide(L)'
;MRKPRLAYLVVMVLILFAFVPGFAYAKTAAAGPGVGNVPQGTQTDSAYANSFAANKVTNVFATTQKTSCYTPEVPYATSDGPNDGYSGESSCNGSANTGENPGSYSTQTGSNPGYPAATPMLVKDHSESDIRVDPTNPNHLIGSSKWFVSAEGYNHLLGFYESFDGGKTWSIQGHIPGYEGWTDNTDPVGAFDSYGNYYEFILAYQFFYNKDGSHNFTVGTSQEPNPAVPAEVVAVSVHPHGATKATDWITTRGGNSDYIATYDSVGGEPDKQWITIDTNPASPNYNTIYAMWTLFNGTSSKPYVSKARALPDGTHTAWSTPQLLPTVNGTAGDTYLLPHVDPAGVVYTTVTNFPGKKSFCCNTISVDFSTDGGQTWQGPRVVIQNVQYPPLTYVNTTFRDGIEDTFAVGNHPSSQNHYPLYVAWEDYSTGFVNSIMSASYDQGLTWSVPIQINDNVSAVDEFQPNLTVAADGTVSVAFYDRRLACPAANTHEATNAGIALDQSNPNYSGSLPPYGASNYCVNASVQFYNATLTPFGHNIRLTQHSWDPQLNAPHTDSASSSTTFIGDYFGNTTSGSTNISSFVSTYNDGSNPSNQQQQVIATVAVP
;
A
#
# COMPACT_ATOMS: atom_id res chain seq x y z
N MET A 1 6.86 -18.50 45.90
CA MET A 1 5.67 -17.94 45.27
C MET A 1 6.12 -17.36 43.92
N ARG A 2 5.91 -18.09 42.85
CA ARG A 2 6.30 -17.66 41.51
C ARG A 2 5.17 -16.77 40.98
N LYS A 3 5.46 -15.53 40.63
CA LYS A 3 4.54 -14.64 39.95
C LYS A 3 4.28 -15.22 38.55
N PRO A 4 3.02 -15.27 38.06
CA PRO A 4 2.78 -15.62 36.69
C PRO A 4 3.35 -14.51 35.78
N ARG A 5 4.25 -14.86 34.90
CA ARG A 5 4.65 -14.01 33.81
C ARG A 5 3.46 -13.95 32.84
N LEU A 6 2.93 -12.78 32.67
CA LEU A 6 1.94 -12.50 31.65
C LEU A 6 2.61 -12.76 30.29
N ALA A 7 2.13 -13.77 29.58
CA ALA A 7 2.51 -13.98 28.20
C ALA A 7 1.86 -12.85 27.38
N TYR A 8 2.64 -11.91 26.96
CA TYR A 8 2.21 -10.91 26.00
C TYR A 8 2.21 -11.57 24.63
N LEU A 9 1.04 -11.69 24.08
CA LEU A 9 0.82 -12.18 22.75
C LEU A 9 1.30 -11.09 21.80
N VAL A 10 2.41 -11.30 21.14
CA VAL A 10 2.78 -10.55 19.94
C VAL A 10 1.89 -11.08 18.83
N VAL A 11 0.74 -10.51 18.72
CA VAL A 11 -0.11 -10.64 17.58
C VAL A 11 -0.22 -9.23 17.09
N MET A 12 0.72 -8.90 16.26
CA MET A 12 0.71 -7.73 15.40
C MET A 12 -0.66 -7.33 14.93
N VAL A 13 -0.78 -6.25 14.28
CA VAL A 13 -1.90 -5.69 13.52
C VAL A 13 -2.95 -6.72 13.05
N LEU A 14 -2.56 -7.96 12.84
CA LEU A 14 -3.45 -9.12 12.61
C LEU A 14 -4.40 -9.45 13.77
N ILE A 15 -4.15 -9.02 15.00
CA ILE A 15 -5.01 -9.39 16.15
C ILE A 15 -6.27 -8.54 16.25
N LEU A 16 -6.32 -7.39 15.67
CA LEU A 16 -7.62 -6.69 15.63
C LEU A 16 -8.66 -7.47 14.80
N PHE A 17 -8.21 -8.40 13.95
CA PHE A 17 -9.09 -9.17 13.06
C PHE A 17 -9.15 -10.69 13.29
N ALA A 18 -8.25 -11.28 14.07
CA ALA A 18 -8.14 -12.74 14.20
C ALA A 18 -9.13 -13.41 15.18
N PHE A 19 -9.96 -12.68 15.89
CA PHE A 19 -10.97 -13.25 16.79
C PHE A 19 -12.35 -12.65 16.58
N VAL A 20 -12.94 -12.90 15.43
CA VAL A 20 -14.40 -12.92 15.31
C VAL A 20 -14.82 -14.36 15.00
N PRO A 21 -15.39 -15.10 15.96
CA PRO A 21 -16.04 -16.34 15.64
C PRO A 21 -17.12 -16.05 14.61
N GLY A 22 -17.19 -16.84 13.56
CA GLY A 22 -18.17 -16.70 12.48
C GLY A 22 -19.61 -16.66 13.03
N PHE A 23 -20.11 -15.48 13.27
CA PHE A 23 -21.53 -15.25 13.46
C PHE A 23 -22.11 -14.84 12.11
N ALA A 24 -22.98 -15.69 11.60
CA ALA A 24 -23.88 -15.30 10.53
C ALA A 24 -24.69 -14.10 11.02
N TYR A 25 -24.34 -12.91 10.54
CA TYR A 25 -25.12 -11.72 10.85
C TYR A 25 -26.46 -11.78 10.13
N ALA A 26 -27.52 -11.90 10.93
CA ALA A 26 -28.86 -11.59 10.44
C ALA A 26 -28.93 -10.10 10.10
N LYS A 27 -29.22 -9.80 8.84
CA LYS A 27 -29.45 -8.48 8.31
C LYS A 27 -30.49 -7.70 9.12
N THR A 28 -30.05 -6.71 9.88
CA THR A 28 -30.85 -5.50 10.13
C THR A 28 -29.92 -4.32 9.83
N ALA A 29 -29.84 -3.98 8.56
CA ALA A 29 -29.23 -2.73 8.16
C ALA A 29 -30.08 -1.58 8.68
N ALA A 30 -29.61 -0.89 9.71
CA ALA A 30 -30.01 0.49 9.88
C ALA A 30 -29.45 1.25 8.66
N ALA A 31 -30.35 1.83 7.87
CA ALA A 31 -29.94 2.67 6.76
C ALA A 31 -29.04 3.78 7.31
N GLY A 32 -27.76 3.71 7.03
CA GLY A 32 -26.85 4.84 7.19
C GLY A 32 -27.35 6.02 6.34
N PRO A 33 -26.88 7.24 6.58
CA PRO A 33 -27.20 8.38 5.73
C PRO A 33 -26.89 7.97 4.29
N GLY A 34 -27.94 7.97 3.45
CA GLY A 34 -27.88 7.40 2.11
C GLY A 34 -26.68 7.95 1.35
N VAL A 35 -25.89 7.03 0.82
CA VAL A 35 -24.85 7.36 -0.13
C VAL A 35 -25.49 8.20 -1.23
N GLY A 36 -24.95 9.37 -1.49
CA GLY A 36 -25.46 10.27 -2.52
C GLY A 36 -25.46 9.57 -3.88
N ASN A 37 -26.41 9.94 -4.69
CA ASN A 37 -26.73 9.31 -5.96
C ASN A 37 -25.52 8.86 -6.76
N VAL A 38 -25.58 7.63 -7.24
CA VAL A 38 -24.71 7.12 -8.31
C VAL A 38 -24.61 8.19 -9.42
N PRO A 39 -23.43 8.45 -9.99
CA PRO A 39 -23.25 9.41 -11.07
C PRO A 39 -24.29 9.21 -12.18
N GLN A 40 -24.78 10.30 -12.75
CA GLN A 40 -25.80 10.22 -13.81
C GLN A 40 -25.30 9.37 -14.97
N GLY A 41 -26.05 8.33 -15.30
CA GLY A 41 -25.73 7.44 -16.39
C GLY A 41 -24.75 6.34 -16.01
N THR A 42 -25.21 5.40 -15.18
CA THR A 42 -24.46 4.19 -14.86
C THR A 42 -23.98 3.47 -16.11
N GLN A 43 -22.67 3.24 -16.20
CA GLN A 43 -22.06 2.49 -17.28
C GLN A 43 -22.45 1.02 -17.20
N THR A 44 -22.74 0.38 -18.33
CA THR A 44 -22.88 -1.07 -18.38
C THR A 44 -21.52 -1.76 -18.28
N ASP A 45 -21.48 -2.97 -17.72
CA ASP A 45 -20.22 -3.72 -17.62
C ASP A 45 -19.58 -3.98 -19.00
N SER A 46 -20.39 -4.15 -20.05
CA SER A 46 -19.90 -4.28 -21.43
C SER A 46 -19.32 -2.97 -21.99
N ALA A 47 -19.93 -1.82 -21.69
CA ALA A 47 -19.38 -0.52 -22.08
C ALA A 47 -18.06 -0.24 -21.35
N TYR A 48 -17.98 -0.61 -20.07
CA TYR A 48 -16.75 -0.55 -19.28
C TYR A 48 -15.64 -1.41 -19.89
N ALA A 49 -15.93 -2.64 -20.31
CA ALA A 49 -14.95 -3.51 -20.93
C ALA A 49 -14.30 -2.89 -22.19
N ASN A 50 -15.02 -2.05 -22.93
CA ASN A 50 -14.52 -1.37 -24.11
C ASN A 50 -13.83 -0.02 -23.82
N SER A 51 -13.95 0.50 -22.62
CA SER A 51 -13.43 1.84 -22.28
C SER A 51 -11.91 1.94 -22.33
N PHE A 52 -11.20 0.85 -22.12
CA PHE A 52 -9.73 0.78 -22.23
C PHE A 52 -9.27 1.28 -23.61
N ALA A 53 -9.76 0.66 -24.68
CA ALA A 53 -9.37 1.02 -26.04
C ALA A 53 -9.91 2.40 -26.44
N ALA A 54 -11.15 2.74 -26.04
CA ALA A 54 -11.77 4.02 -26.37
C ALA A 54 -11.00 5.21 -25.79
N ASN A 55 -10.43 5.06 -24.59
CA ASN A 55 -9.64 6.08 -23.92
C ASN A 55 -8.13 5.94 -24.16
N LYS A 56 -7.72 5.01 -25.04
CA LYS A 56 -6.32 4.79 -25.40
C LYS A 56 -5.43 4.52 -24.18
N VAL A 57 -5.95 3.77 -23.24
CA VAL A 57 -5.17 3.36 -22.06
C VAL A 57 -4.01 2.49 -22.52
N THR A 58 -2.86 2.66 -21.91
CA THR A 58 -1.68 1.80 -22.16
C THR A 58 -1.26 1.12 -20.87
N ASN A 59 -0.75 -0.11 -20.97
CA ASN A 59 -0.17 -0.84 -19.86
C ASN A 59 1.30 -1.18 -20.16
N VAL A 60 2.13 -1.02 -19.13
CA VAL A 60 3.54 -1.43 -19.14
C VAL A 60 3.82 -2.16 -17.84
N PHE A 61 4.47 -3.32 -17.91
CA PHE A 61 5.04 -3.95 -16.72
C PHE A 61 6.26 -3.15 -16.28
N ALA A 62 6.18 -2.52 -15.10
CA ALA A 62 7.30 -1.79 -14.52
C ALA A 62 8.30 -2.74 -13.85
N THR A 63 7.80 -3.83 -13.28
CA THR A 63 8.62 -4.90 -12.73
C THR A 63 8.41 -6.16 -13.55
N THR A 64 9.46 -6.97 -13.70
CA THR A 64 9.38 -8.23 -14.42
C THR A 64 10.14 -9.30 -13.65
N GLN A 65 9.64 -10.52 -13.71
CA GLN A 65 10.30 -11.66 -13.10
C GLN A 65 11.74 -11.87 -13.58
N LYS A 66 12.03 -11.51 -14.83
CA LYS A 66 13.36 -11.66 -15.41
C LYS A 66 14.40 -10.71 -14.84
N THR A 67 13.97 -9.55 -14.38
CA THR A 67 14.86 -8.53 -13.80
C THR A 67 15.00 -8.66 -12.29
N SER A 68 14.31 -9.61 -11.71
CA SER A 68 14.17 -9.78 -10.27
C SER A 68 15.23 -10.67 -9.63
N CYS A 69 16.26 -11.09 -10.35
CA CYS A 69 17.41 -11.77 -9.73
C CYS A 69 18.23 -10.74 -8.95
N TYR A 70 18.08 -10.75 -7.67
CA TYR A 70 18.71 -9.85 -6.74
C TYR A 70 19.92 -10.48 -6.07
N THR A 71 21.04 -9.78 -6.06
CA THR A 71 22.22 -10.14 -5.27
C THR A 71 22.35 -9.12 -4.16
N PRO A 72 22.31 -9.53 -2.89
CA PRO A 72 22.45 -8.61 -1.77
C PRO A 72 23.76 -7.84 -1.84
N GLU A 73 23.69 -6.53 -1.68
CA GLU A 73 24.87 -5.66 -1.65
C GLU A 73 25.64 -5.81 -0.35
N VAL A 74 24.92 -5.96 0.74
CA VAL A 74 25.45 -6.19 2.08
C VAL A 74 24.80 -7.43 2.65
N PRO A 75 25.55 -8.53 2.79
CA PRO A 75 25.03 -9.72 3.45
C PRO A 75 24.62 -9.38 4.87
N TYR A 76 23.43 -9.75 5.26
CA TYR A 76 22.99 -9.66 6.64
C TYR A 76 23.87 -10.54 7.52
N ALA A 77 24.59 -9.92 8.42
CA ALA A 77 25.47 -10.63 9.34
C ALA A 77 24.65 -11.08 10.54
N THR A 78 24.16 -12.29 10.47
CA THR A 78 23.53 -12.91 11.63
C THR A 78 24.56 -13.61 12.46
N SER A 79 24.45 -13.47 13.77
CA SER A 79 25.39 -14.07 14.70
C SER A 79 24.91 -15.41 15.23
N ASP A 80 23.66 -15.77 15.05
CA ASP A 80 23.02 -16.59 16.05
C ASP A 80 22.45 -17.91 15.59
N GLY A 81 22.69 -18.27 14.37
CA GLY A 81 22.44 -19.65 14.00
C GLY A 81 21.23 -19.86 13.07
N PRO A 82 20.67 -21.03 13.08
CA PRO A 82 19.87 -21.52 11.95
C PRO A 82 18.50 -20.86 11.77
N ASN A 83 18.18 -19.85 12.56
CA ASN A 83 16.85 -19.26 12.57
C ASN A 83 16.84 -17.78 12.26
N ASP A 84 17.94 -17.29 11.77
CA ASP A 84 18.16 -15.88 11.64
C ASP A 84 17.78 -15.38 10.27
N GLY A 85 16.69 -15.72 9.80
CA GLY A 85 16.19 -15.06 8.69
C GLY A 85 15.89 -15.92 7.50
N TYR A 86 16.18 -15.39 6.42
CA TYR A 86 15.72 -15.76 5.13
C TYR A 86 16.25 -17.12 4.65
N SER A 87 15.36 -17.95 4.20
CA SER A 87 15.66 -19.23 3.58
C SER A 87 15.68 -19.18 2.06
N GLY A 88 15.84 -18.03 1.45
CA GLY A 88 15.68 -17.84 0.02
C GLY A 88 16.46 -18.83 -0.82
N GLU A 89 15.77 -19.64 -1.58
CA GLU A 89 16.39 -20.41 -2.65
C GLU A 89 16.78 -19.47 -3.79
N SER A 90 18.03 -19.49 -4.17
CA SER A 90 18.43 -18.84 -5.39
C SER A 90 17.94 -19.63 -6.59
N SER A 91 17.03 -19.04 -7.34
CA SER A 91 16.58 -19.57 -8.62
C SER A 91 17.24 -18.88 -9.80
N CYS A 92 18.14 -17.96 -9.56
CA CYS A 92 18.78 -17.20 -10.61
C CYS A 92 19.74 -18.01 -11.49
N ASN A 93 20.09 -19.19 -11.07
CA ASN A 93 20.95 -20.11 -11.83
C ASN A 93 20.17 -21.10 -12.72
N GLY A 94 18.95 -20.75 -13.13
CA GLY A 94 18.16 -21.55 -14.05
C GLY A 94 17.42 -22.71 -13.40
N SER A 95 17.42 -22.85 -12.10
CA SER A 95 16.43 -23.66 -11.44
C SER A 95 15.09 -22.98 -11.61
N ALA A 96 14.13 -23.70 -12.14
CA ALA A 96 12.77 -23.23 -12.21
C ALA A 96 12.13 -23.24 -10.81
N ASN A 97 12.73 -22.55 -9.87
CA ASN A 97 11.99 -22.29 -8.66
C ASN A 97 10.91 -21.27 -9.02
N THR A 98 9.80 -21.83 -9.33
CA THR A 98 8.64 -21.10 -9.80
C THR A 98 7.87 -20.52 -8.66
N GLY A 99 8.49 -20.44 -7.49
CA GLY A 99 7.75 -19.77 -6.69
C GLY A 99 7.43 -20.24 -5.35
N GLU A 100 6.28 -20.21 -5.02
CA GLU A 100 5.70 -20.60 -3.80
C GLU A 100 6.11 -22.03 -3.45
N ASN A 101 7.23 -22.17 -2.82
CA ASN A 101 7.60 -23.43 -2.20
C ASN A 101 7.61 -23.23 -0.68
N PRO A 102 6.51 -23.54 -0.01
CA PRO A 102 6.44 -23.42 1.44
C PRO A 102 7.48 -24.28 2.16
N GLY A 103 8.11 -25.23 1.45
CA GLY A 103 9.23 -26.00 1.95
C GLY A 103 10.57 -25.28 1.94
N SER A 104 10.69 -24.14 1.26
CA SER A 104 11.99 -23.45 1.16
C SER A 104 12.50 -22.98 2.50
N TYR A 105 11.65 -22.56 3.38
CA TYR A 105 12.00 -22.20 4.75
C TYR A 105 12.54 -23.35 5.57
N SER A 106 11.86 -24.47 5.51
CA SER A 106 12.20 -25.64 6.28
C SER A 106 13.40 -26.41 5.71
N THR A 107 13.77 -26.17 4.47
CA THR A 107 14.84 -26.91 3.78
C THR A 107 16.22 -26.27 3.95
N GLN A 108 16.31 -25.07 4.42
CA GLN A 108 17.61 -24.48 4.77
C GLN A 108 18.08 -25.01 6.11
N THR A 109 18.51 -26.23 6.09
CA THR A 109 19.02 -26.91 7.27
C THR A 109 20.53 -26.78 7.37
N GLY A 110 21.01 -26.42 8.55
CA GLY A 110 22.35 -26.80 8.97
C GLY A 110 23.49 -25.85 8.70
N SER A 111 23.29 -24.80 8.02
CA SER A 111 24.19 -23.64 8.02
C SER A 111 23.29 -22.41 8.08
N ASN A 112 23.63 -21.52 8.95
CA ASN A 112 23.00 -20.24 9.05
C ASN A 112 22.57 -19.76 7.65
N PRO A 113 21.29 -19.76 7.31
CA PRO A 113 20.89 -19.35 5.96
C PRO A 113 21.19 -17.91 5.69
N GLY A 114 21.23 -17.10 6.73
CA GLY A 114 21.50 -15.68 6.67
C GLY A 114 20.57 -14.95 5.73
N TYR A 115 20.07 -13.85 6.14
CA TYR A 115 19.33 -12.95 5.29
C TYR A 115 20.15 -11.67 5.06
N PRO A 116 20.22 -11.16 3.84
CA PRO A 116 19.84 -11.81 2.59
C PRO A 116 20.76 -12.97 2.23
N ALA A 117 20.27 -13.90 1.41
CA ALA A 117 21.07 -15.04 0.98
C ALA A 117 22.38 -14.61 0.30
N ALA A 118 23.44 -15.38 0.51
CA ALA A 118 24.74 -15.08 -0.10
C ALA A 118 24.78 -15.24 -1.62
N THR A 119 23.77 -15.90 -2.19
CA THR A 119 23.62 -16.10 -3.64
C THR A 119 22.44 -15.28 -4.16
N PRO A 120 22.44 -14.93 -5.46
CA PRO A 120 21.31 -14.22 -6.04
C PRO A 120 19.99 -14.92 -5.79
N MET A 121 18.98 -14.17 -5.45
CA MET A 121 17.63 -14.64 -5.13
C MET A 121 16.66 -14.20 -6.21
N LEU A 122 15.66 -15.01 -6.47
CA LEU A 122 14.54 -14.59 -7.30
C LEU A 122 13.54 -13.83 -6.42
N VAL A 123 13.31 -12.59 -6.77
CA VAL A 123 12.18 -11.83 -6.29
C VAL A 123 10.99 -12.17 -7.17
N LYS A 124 9.94 -12.68 -6.60
CA LYS A 124 8.85 -13.30 -7.35
C LYS A 124 7.64 -12.41 -7.48
N ASP A 125 7.09 -12.05 -6.36
CA ASP A 125 5.85 -11.31 -6.30
C ASP A 125 6.10 -9.90 -5.79
N HIS A 126 5.32 -8.96 -6.30
CA HIS A 126 5.37 -7.56 -5.95
C HIS A 126 4.00 -7.11 -5.46
N SER A 127 3.94 -6.24 -4.48
CA SER A 127 2.69 -5.69 -3.96
C SER A 127 2.91 -4.32 -3.34
N GLU A 128 1.83 -3.70 -2.89
CA GLU A 128 1.88 -2.38 -2.25
C GLU A 128 2.66 -1.38 -3.08
N SER A 129 2.08 -1.00 -4.20
CA SER A 129 2.75 -0.08 -5.10
C SER A 129 2.52 1.36 -4.72
N ASP A 130 3.59 2.13 -4.65
CA ASP A 130 3.56 3.58 -4.69
C ASP A 130 4.11 4.08 -6.03
N ILE A 131 3.72 5.29 -6.44
CA ILE A 131 4.25 5.94 -7.64
C ILE A 131 4.23 7.45 -7.47
N ARG A 132 5.37 8.08 -7.76
CA ARG A 132 5.55 9.52 -7.61
C ARG A 132 6.18 10.13 -8.86
N VAL A 133 5.81 11.39 -9.10
CA VAL A 133 6.37 12.20 -10.19
C VAL A 133 7.31 13.23 -9.60
N ASP A 134 8.49 13.37 -10.19
CA ASP A 134 9.45 14.41 -9.85
C ASP A 134 8.86 15.80 -10.18
N PRO A 135 8.70 16.69 -9.19
CA PRO A 135 8.13 18.02 -9.43
C PRO A 135 9.03 18.89 -10.31
N THR A 136 10.29 18.54 -10.51
CA THR A 136 11.24 19.26 -11.37
C THR A 136 11.22 18.73 -12.81
N ASN A 137 10.76 17.49 -13.03
CA ASN A 137 10.73 16.84 -14.33
C ASN A 137 9.54 15.89 -14.48
N PRO A 138 8.48 16.29 -15.17
CA PRO A 138 7.27 15.47 -15.32
C PRO A 138 7.48 14.15 -16.10
N ASN A 139 8.62 13.95 -16.73
CA ASN A 139 8.98 12.68 -17.37
C ASN A 139 9.71 11.72 -16.42
N HIS A 140 10.15 12.21 -15.27
CA HIS A 140 10.84 11.40 -14.27
C HIS A 140 9.84 10.90 -13.22
N LEU A 141 9.77 9.57 -13.09
CA LEU A 141 8.91 8.90 -12.12
C LEU A 141 9.69 7.83 -11.39
N ILE A 142 9.40 7.69 -10.12
CA ILE A 142 9.82 6.54 -9.32
C ILE A 142 8.58 5.87 -8.74
N GLY A 143 8.53 4.55 -8.88
CA GLY A 143 7.60 3.70 -8.16
C GLY A 143 8.36 2.79 -7.23
N SER A 144 7.76 2.44 -6.12
CA SER A 144 8.28 1.45 -5.19
C SER A 144 7.26 0.33 -4.95
N SER A 145 7.73 -0.80 -4.52
CA SER A 145 6.89 -1.93 -4.17
C SER A 145 7.58 -2.86 -3.19
N LYS A 146 6.78 -3.60 -2.45
CA LYS A 146 7.23 -4.70 -1.65
C LYS A 146 7.63 -5.86 -2.56
N TRP A 147 8.79 -6.45 -2.32
CA TRP A 147 9.32 -7.59 -3.06
C TRP A 147 9.31 -8.84 -2.19
N PHE A 148 8.51 -9.80 -2.56
CA PHE A 148 8.48 -11.08 -1.86
C PHE A 148 9.56 -12.02 -2.39
N VAL A 149 10.34 -12.56 -1.50
CA VAL A 149 11.44 -13.48 -1.82
C VAL A 149 11.14 -14.92 -1.42
N SER A 150 10.01 -15.15 -0.76
CA SER A 150 9.48 -16.48 -0.42
C SER A 150 7.95 -16.49 -0.47
N ALA A 151 7.35 -17.68 -0.29
CA ALA A 151 5.91 -17.84 -0.18
C ALA A 151 5.34 -17.28 1.14
N GLU A 152 6.16 -17.00 2.11
CA GLU A 152 5.74 -16.40 3.37
C GLU A 152 5.78 -14.90 3.29
N GLY A 153 4.72 -14.25 3.75
CA GLY A 153 4.49 -12.84 3.57
C GLY A 153 5.42 -11.90 4.34
N TYR A 154 6.35 -12.42 5.12
CA TYR A 154 7.25 -11.64 5.97
C TYR A 154 8.74 -11.77 5.60
N ASN A 155 9.05 -12.07 4.37
CA ASN A 155 10.40 -11.95 3.84
C ASN A 155 10.39 -10.97 2.69
N HIS A 156 10.39 -9.69 3.04
CA HIS A 156 10.29 -8.64 2.07
C HIS A 156 11.60 -7.91 1.87
N LEU A 157 11.83 -7.54 0.63
CA LEU A 157 12.69 -6.44 0.27
C LEU A 157 11.83 -5.28 -0.19
N LEU A 158 12.36 -4.09 -0.15
CA LEU A 158 11.79 -2.94 -0.86
C LEU A 158 12.52 -2.77 -2.17
N GLY A 159 11.76 -2.72 -3.23
CA GLY A 159 12.27 -2.47 -4.56
C GLY A 159 11.72 -1.19 -5.17
N PHE A 160 12.46 -0.63 -6.12
CA PHE A 160 11.99 0.51 -6.89
C PHE A 160 12.20 0.28 -8.39
N TYR A 161 11.47 1.05 -9.14
CA TYR A 161 11.54 1.11 -10.59
C TYR A 161 11.41 2.57 -11.03
N GLU A 162 12.21 2.97 -12.01
CA GLU A 162 12.39 4.36 -12.39
C GLU A 162 12.26 4.55 -13.89
N SER A 163 11.52 5.59 -14.27
CA SER A 163 11.25 5.99 -15.64
C SER A 163 11.68 7.43 -15.87
N PHE A 164 12.26 7.70 -17.06
CA PHE A 164 12.63 9.04 -17.51
C PHE A 164 11.86 9.52 -18.75
N ASP A 165 10.83 8.78 -19.16
CA ASP A 165 10.07 9.05 -20.37
C ASP A 165 8.54 9.14 -20.12
N GLY A 166 8.16 9.47 -18.89
CA GLY A 166 6.76 9.61 -18.49
C GLY A 166 6.05 8.28 -18.29
N GLY A 167 6.77 7.25 -17.86
CA GLY A 167 6.22 5.94 -17.53
C GLY A 167 6.08 4.99 -18.71
N LYS A 168 6.64 5.32 -19.87
CA LYS A 168 6.58 4.45 -21.05
C LYS A 168 7.57 3.29 -20.96
N THR A 169 8.75 3.54 -20.38
CA THR A 169 9.75 2.52 -20.08
C THR A 169 10.30 2.70 -18.67
N TRP A 170 10.73 1.59 -18.07
CA TRP A 170 11.25 1.54 -16.71
C TRP A 170 12.66 0.95 -16.76
N SER A 171 13.65 1.84 -16.91
CA SER A 171 15.01 1.47 -17.29
C SER A 171 15.91 1.13 -16.10
N ILE A 172 15.59 1.64 -14.91
CA ILE A 172 16.33 1.34 -13.70
C ILE A 172 15.38 0.61 -12.74
N GLN A 173 15.87 -0.50 -12.20
CA GLN A 173 15.19 -1.27 -11.16
C GLN A 173 16.23 -1.75 -10.18
N GLY A 174 15.88 -1.79 -8.92
CA GLY A 174 16.80 -2.24 -7.89
C GLY A 174 16.17 -2.30 -6.52
N HIS A 175 16.96 -2.78 -5.61
CA HIS A 175 16.66 -2.81 -4.20
C HIS A 175 16.85 -1.42 -3.59
N ILE A 176 15.96 -1.04 -2.69
CA ILE A 176 16.09 0.16 -1.87
C ILE A 176 16.88 -0.22 -0.61
N PRO A 177 18.10 0.32 -0.40
CA PRO A 177 18.90 0.01 0.79
C PRO A 177 18.47 0.85 1.99
N GLY A 178 19.08 0.62 3.17
CA GLY A 178 18.91 1.42 4.38
C GLY A 178 18.31 0.65 5.56
N TYR A 179 18.08 -0.64 5.37
CA TYR A 179 17.63 -1.54 6.43
C TYR A 179 18.52 -2.77 6.57
N GLU A 180 19.76 -2.64 6.17
CA GLU A 180 20.76 -3.70 6.30
C GLU A 180 20.92 -4.06 7.78
N GLY A 181 20.85 -5.34 8.06
CA GLY A 181 20.86 -5.84 9.43
C GLY A 181 19.46 -6.08 10.02
N TRP A 182 18.40 -5.77 9.32
CA TRP A 182 17.02 -6.03 9.71
C TRP A 182 16.47 -7.28 9.03
N THR A 183 15.60 -8.01 9.70
CA THR A 183 15.08 -9.28 9.17
C THR A 183 14.01 -9.11 8.12
N ASP A 184 13.28 -8.01 8.21
CA ASP A 184 12.18 -7.72 7.30
C ASP A 184 11.93 -6.21 7.20
N ASN A 185 11.20 -5.81 6.18
CA ASN A 185 10.71 -4.45 6.01
C ASN A 185 9.44 -4.46 5.16
N THR A 186 8.66 -3.36 5.19
CA THR A 186 7.33 -3.35 4.59
C THR A 186 6.88 -1.94 4.22
N ASP A 187 5.74 -1.87 3.51
CA ASP A 187 4.93 -0.69 3.25
C ASP A 187 5.72 0.45 2.58
N PRO A 188 6.28 0.23 1.38
CA PRO A 188 7.08 1.22 0.68
C PRO A 188 6.24 2.43 0.27
N VAL A 189 6.67 3.61 0.66
CA VAL A 189 6.05 4.86 0.25
C VAL A 189 7.07 5.97 0.17
N GLY A 190 7.01 6.79 -0.85
CA GLY A 190 7.99 7.83 -1.07
C GLY A 190 7.42 9.20 -1.43
N ALA A 191 8.31 10.18 -1.47
CA ALA A 191 8.01 11.53 -1.90
C ALA A 191 9.25 12.18 -2.52
N PHE A 192 9.04 12.99 -3.55
CA PHE A 192 10.08 13.87 -4.08
C PHE A 192 10.12 15.20 -3.32
N ASP A 193 11.33 15.73 -3.12
CA ASP A 193 11.51 17.12 -2.72
C ASP A 193 11.51 18.06 -3.95
N SER A 194 11.62 19.35 -3.71
CA SER A 194 11.64 20.34 -4.78
C SER A 194 12.99 20.42 -5.54
N TYR A 195 13.98 19.66 -5.13
CA TYR A 195 15.26 19.55 -5.82
C TYR A 195 15.31 18.31 -6.73
N GLY A 196 14.28 17.44 -6.67
CA GLY A 196 14.20 16.19 -7.40
C GLY A 196 14.86 15.00 -6.69
N ASN A 197 15.17 15.11 -5.40
CA ASN A 197 15.58 13.96 -4.60
C ASN A 197 14.35 13.18 -4.17
N TYR A 198 14.42 11.87 -4.25
CA TYR A 198 13.33 10.98 -3.84
C TYR A 198 13.64 10.35 -2.49
N TYR A 199 12.71 10.50 -1.57
CA TYR A 199 12.78 9.97 -0.21
C TYR A 199 11.87 8.77 -0.10
N GLU A 200 12.42 7.61 0.21
CA GLU A 200 11.66 6.39 0.53
C GLU A 200 11.55 6.26 2.04
N PHE A 201 10.34 6.05 2.53
CA PHE A 201 10.07 5.83 3.94
C PHE A 201 10.03 4.33 4.22
N ILE A 202 10.96 3.87 5.04
CA ILE A 202 11.24 2.46 5.31
C ILE A 202 10.72 2.10 6.70
N LEU A 203 10.08 0.95 6.78
CA LEU A 203 9.61 0.33 8.01
C LEU A 203 10.30 -1.03 8.16
N ALA A 204 11.24 -1.11 9.11
CA ALA A 204 12.05 -2.31 9.28
C ALA A 204 11.84 -2.96 10.65
N TYR A 205 11.81 -4.29 10.65
CA TYR A 205 11.50 -5.13 11.79
C TYR A 205 12.60 -6.14 12.10
N GLN A 206 12.63 -6.60 13.37
CA GLN A 206 13.29 -7.81 13.82
C GLN A 206 12.23 -8.87 14.11
N PHE A 207 12.04 -9.82 13.20
CA PHE A 207 11.15 -10.93 13.44
C PHE A 207 11.84 -12.09 14.15
N PHE A 208 11.05 -12.85 14.89
CA PHE A 208 11.47 -14.07 15.55
C PHE A 208 11.19 -15.27 14.66
N TYR A 209 12.10 -16.25 14.69
CA TYR A 209 11.99 -17.45 13.88
C TYR A 209 12.02 -18.72 14.72
N ASN A 210 11.32 -19.72 14.26
CA ASN A 210 11.40 -21.07 14.79
C ASN A 210 12.66 -21.79 14.28
N LYS A 211 13.00 -22.93 14.89
CA LYS A 211 14.18 -23.72 14.49
C LYS A 211 14.12 -24.27 13.07
N ASP A 212 12.95 -24.35 12.50
CA ASP A 212 12.72 -24.78 11.12
C ASP A 212 12.76 -23.64 10.11
N GLY A 213 12.98 -22.41 10.57
CA GLY A 213 13.04 -21.22 9.73
C GLY A 213 11.70 -20.53 9.50
N SER A 214 10.60 -21.10 10.02
CA SER A 214 9.31 -20.42 9.95
C SER A 214 9.22 -19.27 10.95
N HIS A 215 8.39 -18.27 10.66
CA HIS A 215 8.14 -17.18 11.60
C HIS A 215 7.53 -17.66 12.90
N ASN A 216 7.98 -17.11 14.00
CA ASN A 216 7.41 -17.36 15.30
C ASN A 216 6.69 -16.14 15.84
N PHE A 217 5.40 -16.15 15.73
CA PHE A 217 4.54 -15.12 16.29
C PHE A 217 4.24 -15.32 17.78
N THR A 218 4.83 -16.36 18.40
CA THR A 218 4.70 -16.62 19.84
C THR A 218 6.00 -16.27 20.54
N VAL A 219 6.10 -15.05 21.00
CA VAL A 219 7.28 -14.55 21.72
C VAL A 219 7.64 -15.44 22.90
N GLY A 220 8.91 -15.77 23.01
CA GLY A 220 9.47 -16.56 24.11
C GLY A 220 9.86 -17.98 23.77
N THR A 221 9.54 -18.46 22.58
CA THR A 221 10.04 -19.73 22.05
C THR A 221 10.90 -19.56 20.81
N SER A 222 11.00 -18.33 20.34
CA SER A 222 11.71 -17.93 19.14
C SER A 222 13.19 -17.78 19.39
N GLN A 223 13.91 -18.01 18.32
CA GLN A 223 15.28 -17.58 18.16
C GLN A 223 15.22 -16.37 17.27
N GLU A 224 15.57 -15.25 17.77
CA GLU A 224 15.64 -14.08 16.94
C GLU A 224 16.99 -13.96 16.28
N PRO A 225 17.04 -13.35 15.11
CA PRO A 225 18.31 -13.08 14.48
C PRO A 225 19.08 -11.99 15.21
N ASN A 226 18.39 -11.07 15.91
CA ASN A 226 19.04 -10.03 16.69
C ASN A 226 19.51 -8.77 15.96
N PRO A 227 19.77 -7.67 16.55
CA PRO A 227 19.60 -7.42 17.97
C PRO A 227 18.15 -7.19 18.32
N ALA A 228 17.80 -7.47 19.54
CA ALA A 228 16.45 -7.20 20.03
C ALA A 228 16.23 -5.72 20.39
N VAL A 229 17.22 -4.88 20.24
CA VAL A 229 17.15 -3.46 20.61
C VAL A 229 17.99 -2.63 19.64
N PRO A 230 17.36 -1.74 18.88
CA PRO A 230 15.91 -1.60 18.75
C PRO A 230 15.27 -2.79 18.04
N ALA A 231 14.00 -3.06 18.34
CA ALA A 231 13.25 -4.15 17.71
C ALA A 231 12.65 -3.71 16.37
N GLU A 232 12.32 -2.44 16.23
CA GLU A 232 11.67 -1.87 15.05
C GLU A 232 12.10 -0.43 14.84
N VAL A 233 12.15 0.00 13.59
CA VAL A 233 12.49 1.38 13.24
C VAL A 233 11.64 1.88 12.08
N VAL A 234 11.42 3.18 12.06
CA VAL A 234 11.05 3.93 10.87
C VAL A 234 12.25 4.75 10.42
N ALA A 235 12.62 4.61 9.16
CA ALA A 235 13.84 5.15 8.57
C ALA A 235 13.57 5.79 7.19
N VAL A 236 14.56 6.48 6.66
CA VAL A 236 14.52 7.06 5.32
C VAL A 236 15.77 6.68 4.54
N SER A 237 15.57 6.37 3.28
CA SER A 237 16.64 6.31 2.27
C SER A 237 16.35 7.31 1.16
N VAL A 238 17.37 7.95 0.62
CA VAL A 238 17.21 8.99 -0.38
C VAL A 238 17.92 8.62 -1.67
N HIS A 239 17.16 8.61 -2.79
CA HIS A 239 17.71 8.51 -4.14
C HIS A 239 17.95 9.94 -4.63
N PRO A 240 19.22 10.40 -4.71
CA PRO A 240 19.51 11.80 -4.96
C PRO A 240 19.22 12.18 -6.42
N HIS A 241 18.87 13.42 -6.63
CA HIS A 241 18.64 13.97 -7.96
C HIS A 241 19.87 13.73 -8.88
N GLY A 242 19.61 13.21 -10.07
CA GLY A 242 20.64 12.88 -11.03
C GLY A 242 21.38 11.57 -10.78
N ALA A 243 20.96 10.77 -9.82
CA ALA A 243 21.39 9.38 -9.70
C ALA A 243 21.13 8.63 -11.02
N THR A 244 22.02 7.72 -11.36
CA THR A 244 21.97 6.97 -12.63
C THR A 244 22.06 5.47 -12.43
N LYS A 245 22.25 5.02 -11.21
CA LYS A 245 22.39 3.61 -10.86
C LYS A 245 21.39 3.24 -9.79
N ALA A 246 20.91 2.02 -9.83
CA ALA A 246 20.04 1.46 -8.81
C ALA A 246 20.66 1.46 -7.39
N THR A 247 21.97 1.61 -7.28
CA THR A 247 22.71 1.63 -6.02
C THR A 247 23.01 3.03 -5.47
N ASP A 248 22.61 4.08 -6.18
CA ASP A 248 22.94 5.46 -5.81
C ASP A 248 21.95 5.98 -4.73
N TRP A 249 22.06 5.49 -3.51
CA TRP A 249 21.21 5.88 -2.38
C TRP A 249 22.01 6.47 -1.22
N ILE A 250 21.44 7.43 -0.54
CA ILE A 250 21.94 7.98 0.73
C ILE A 250 21.11 7.35 1.85
N THR A 251 21.75 6.52 2.66
CA THR A 251 21.10 5.74 3.74
C THR A 251 21.51 6.19 5.14
N THR A 252 22.40 7.19 5.20
CA THR A 252 22.96 7.66 6.47
C THR A 252 22.88 9.17 6.59
N ARG A 253 22.70 9.64 7.80
CA ARG A 253 22.77 11.05 8.16
C ARG A 253 23.83 11.25 9.24
N GLY A 254 24.84 12.07 8.93
CA GLY A 254 25.95 12.29 9.85
C GLY A 254 26.78 11.04 10.20
N GLY A 255 26.80 10.06 9.29
CA GLY A 255 27.54 8.80 9.44
C GLY A 255 26.81 7.71 10.23
N ASN A 256 25.57 7.94 10.61
CA ASN A 256 24.70 6.95 11.24
C ASN A 256 23.50 6.63 10.34
N SER A 257 22.90 5.45 10.52
CA SER A 257 21.63 5.11 9.86
C SER A 257 20.57 6.20 10.11
N ASP A 258 19.80 6.52 9.08
CA ASP A 258 18.88 7.65 9.12
C ASP A 258 17.53 7.24 9.71
N TYR A 259 17.53 6.96 10.99
CA TYR A 259 16.32 6.60 11.74
C TYR A 259 15.53 7.83 12.16
N ILE A 260 14.24 7.83 11.86
CA ILE A 260 13.27 8.84 12.33
C ILE A 260 12.87 8.54 13.77
N ALA A 261 12.57 7.27 14.06
CA ALA A 261 12.24 6.78 15.38
C ALA A 261 12.62 5.31 15.52
N THR A 262 12.91 4.90 16.76
CA THR A 262 13.27 3.52 17.13
C THR A 262 12.40 3.03 18.27
N TYR A 263 12.10 1.74 18.28
CA TYR A 263 11.25 1.09 19.28
C TYR A 263 11.94 -0.15 19.82
N ASP A 264 12.05 -0.25 21.15
CA ASP A 264 12.90 -1.23 21.84
C ASP A 264 12.11 -2.43 22.36
N SER A 265 10.81 -2.48 22.12
CA SER A 265 9.98 -3.55 22.65
C SER A 265 9.02 -4.10 21.63
N VAL A 266 8.93 -5.41 21.64
CA VAL A 266 7.82 -6.13 21.04
C VAL A 266 6.50 -5.60 21.64
N GLY A 267 5.62 -5.10 20.82
CA GLY A 267 4.36 -4.48 21.25
C GLY A 267 4.35 -2.95 21.23
N GLY A 268 5.37 -2.34 20.65
CA GLY A 268 5.39 -0.94 20.24
C GLY A 268 5.72 -0.89 18.74
N GLU A 269 4.80 -1.35 17.90
CA GLU A 269 5.01 -1.62 16.47
C GLU A 269 4.61 -0.40 15.65
N PRO A 270 5.57 0.31 15.01
CA PRO A 270 5.24 1.31 14.00
C PRO A 270 4.68 0.62 12.76
N ASP A 271 3.67 1.21 12.15
CA ASP A 271 3.03 0.68 10.95
C ASP A 271 2.28 1.78 10.21
N LYS A 272 1.85 1.52 8.98
CA LYS A 272 1.07 2.45 8.16
C LYS A 272 1.74 3.83 8.07
N GLN A 273 3.04 3.81 7.80
CA GLN A 273 3.82 5.01 7.61
C GLN A 273 3.50 5.67 6.27
N TRP A 274 3.58 7.00 6.26
CA TRP A 274 3.43 7.79 5.05
C TRP A 274 4.30 9.04 5.10
N ILE A 275 4.71 9.54 3.94
CA ILE A 275 5.60 10.71 3.82
C ILE A 275 5.06 11.70 2.78
N THR A 276 5.20 12.98 3.08
CA THR A 276 4.99 14.06 2.12
C THR A 276 6.02 15.16 2.31
N ILE A 277 6.26 15.93 1.26
CA ILE A 277 7.21 17.05 1.29
C ILE A 277 6.53 18.28 0.70
N ASP A 278 6.68 19.41 1.35
CA ASP A 278 6.18 20.69 0.86
C ASP A 278 7.06 21.20 -0.30
N THR A 279 6.66 20.93 -1.52
CA THR A 279 7.41 21.32 -2.72
C THR A 279 7.04 22.70 -3.28
N ASN A 280 6.11 23.42 -2.65
CA ASN A 280 5.70 24.73 -3.14
C ASN A 280 6.68 25.84 -2.70
N PRO A 281 7.40 26.48 -3.62
CA PRO A 281 8.39 27.53 -3.28
C PRO A 281 7.76 28.78 -2.67
N ALA A 282 6.44 28.99 -2.79
CA ALA A 282 5.72 30.09 -2.15
C ALA A 282 5.33 29.77 -0.70
N SER A 283 5.43 28.54 -0.27
CA SER A 283 5.11 28.12 1.09
C SER A 283 6.17 28.61 2.09
N PRO A 284 5.76 29.08 3.28
CA PRO A 284 6.69 29.38 4.36
C PRO A 284 7.43 28.13 4.89
N ASN A 285 6.89 26.94 4.60
CA ASN A 285 7.42 25.66 5.05
C ASN A 285 8.10 24.86 3.92
N TYR A 286 8.46 25.54 2.84
CA TYR A 286 9.09 24.96 1.66
C TYR A 286 10.20 23.96 2.00
N ASN A 287 10.13 22.78 1.38
CA ASN A 287 11.01 21.62 1.62
C ASN A 287 10.94 21.02 3.04
N THR A 288 9.90 21.28 3.79
CA THR A 288 9.64 20.51 5.02
C THR A 288 9.13 19.12 4.65
N ILE A 289 9.80 18.11 5.19
CA ILE A 289 9.41 16.70 5.10
C ILE A 289 8.54 16.39 6.32
N TYR A 290 7.40 15.76 6.09
CA TYR A 290 6.50 15.27 7.12
C TYR A 290 6.42 13.75 7.01
N ALA A 291 6.99 13.05 7.98
CA ALA A 291 6.94 11.60 8.12
C ALA A 291 5.94 11.24 9.21
N MET A 292 4.95 10.44 8.88
CA MET A 292 3.87 10.04 9.79
C MET A 292 3.79 8.53 9.87
N TRP A 293 3.42 8.02 11.03
CA TRP A 293 3.19 6.58 11.23
C TRP A 293 2.23 6.35 12.40
N THR A 294 1.67 5.19 12.44
CA THR A 294 0.89 4.70 13.58
C THR A 294 1.75 3.83 14.46
N LEU A 295 1.74 4.06 15.76
CA LEU A 295 2.34 3.16 16.73
C LEU A 295 1.27 2.27 17.35
N PHE A 296 1.30 0.99 17.03
CA PHE A 296 0.43 -0.01 17.63
C PHE A 296 1.03 -0.47 18.96
N ASN A 297 0.19 -0.57 19.97
CA ASN A 297 0.57 -1.04 21.31
C ASN A 297 -0.51 -1.97 21.84
N GLY A 298 -0.43 -3.22 21.44
CA GLY A 298 -1.34 -4.28 21.85
C GLY A 298 -2.80 -4.01 21.52
N THR A 299 -3.50 -3.18 22.27
CA THR A 299 -4.94 -2.93 22.10
C THR A 299 -5.28 -1.50 21.68
N SER A 300 -4.30 -0.70 21.40
CA SER A 300 -4.46 0.70 20.95
C SER A 300 -3.45 1.02 19.87
N SER A 301 -3.80 1.96 19.02
CA SER A 301 -2.89 2.55 18.05
C SER A 301 -2.94 4.07 18.17
N LYS A 302 -1.81 4.73 17.91
CA LYS A 302 -1.67 6.18 18.04
C LYS A 302 -0.89 6.75 16.86
N PRO A 303 -1.39 7.83 16.25
CA PRO A 303 -0.75 8.48 15.12
C PRO A 303 0.35 9.44 15.58
N TYR A 304 1.51 9.36 14.95
CA TYR A 304 2.65 10.21 15.20
C TYR A 304 3.12 10.93 13.93
N VAL A 305 3.77 12.05 14.12
CA VAL A 305 4.46 12.81 13.08
C VAL A 305 5.84 13.26 13.55
N SER A 306 6.82 13.17 12.67
CA SER A 306 8.12 13.82 12.77
C SER A 306 8.39 14.63 11.52
N LYS A 307 9.25 15.63 11.61
CA LYS A 307 9.59 16.49 10.48
C LYS A 307 11.07 16.78 10.39
N ALA A 308 11.53 17.00 9.17
CA ALA A 308 12.86 17.48 8.84
C ALA A 308 12.76 18.48 7.67
N ARG A 309 13.87 19.02 7.22
CA ARG A 309 13.92 19.88 6.03
C ARG A 309 14.88 19.26 5.01
N ALA A 310 14.40 19.04 3.81
CA ALA A 310 15.20 18.57 2.69
C ALA A 310 16.23 19.62 2.26
N LEU A 311 17.39 19.16 1.82
CA LEU A 311 18.51 19.96 1.34
C LEU A 311 18.85 19.59 -0.11
N PRO A 312 19.47 20.52 -0.88
CA PRO A 312 19.71 20.30 -2.32
C PRO A 312 20.61 19.10 -2.67
N ASP A 313 21.40 18.64 -1.72
CA ASP A 313 22.34 17.53 -1.90
C ASP A 313 21.74 16.15 -1.58
N GLY A 314 20.43 16.07 -1.38
CA GLY A 314 19.73 14.85 -1.00
C GLY A 314 19.82 14.52 0.49
N THR A 315 20.54 15.33 1.28
CA THR A 315 20.50 15.21 2.75
C THR A 315 19.34 16.01 3.34
N HIS A 316 19.16 15.96 4.66
CA HIS A 316 18.16 16.76 5.35
C HIS A 316 18.62 17.11 6.77
N THR A 317 17.92 18.05 7.39
CA THR A 317 18.16 18.41 8.79
C THR A 317 17.80 17.26 9.73
N ALA A 318 18.20 17.36 11.00
CA ALA A 318 17.78 16.37 12.01
C ALA A 318 16.25 16.29 12.09
N TRP A 319 15.75 15.07 12.29
CA TRP A 319 14.34 14.82 12.58
C TRP A 319 13.91 15.47 13.90
N SER A 320 12.72 16.01 13.93
CA SER A 320 12.12 16.48 15.18
C SER A 320 11.74 15.31 16.06
N THR A 321 11.62 15.54 17.36
CA THR A 321 10.99 14.57 18.26
C THR A 321 9.58 14.25 17.77
N PRO A 322 9.19 12.96 17.68
CA PRO A 322 7.84 12.59 17.28
C PRO A 322 6.75 13.25 18.14
N GLN A 323 5.73 13.77 17.49
CA GLN A 323 4.57 14.39 18.13
C GLN A 323 3.34 13.52 17.89
N LEU A 324 2.50 13.40 18.92
CA LEU A 324 1.20 12.74 18.79
C LEU A 324 0.22 13.66 18.06
N LEU A 325 -0.49 13.13 17.08
CA LEU A 325 -1.58 13.83 16.39
C LEU A 325 -2.88 13.80 17.21
N PRO A 326 -3.79 14.78 17.04
CA PRO A 326 -5.11 14.73 17.62
C PRO A 326 -5.89 13.49 17.16
N THR A 327 -6.79 12.98 18.00
CA THR A 327 -7.64 11.84 17.66
C THR A 327 -9.06 12.04 18.16
N VAL A 328 -10.03 11.32 17.60
CA VAL A 328 -11.41 11.34 18.06
C VAL A 328 -11.47 10.69 19.45
N ASN A 329 -12.17 11.34 20.38
CA ASN A 329 -12.30 10.84 21.74
C ASN A 329 -13.06 9.50 21.80
N GLY A 330 -12.54 8.55 22.56
CA GLY A 330 -13.22 7.28 22.86
C GLY A 330 -12.99 6.18 21.84
N THR A 331 -12.07 6.37 20.90
CA THR A 331 -11.64 5.35 19.94
C THR A 331 -10.73 4.30 20.61
N ALA A 332 -10.67 3.11 20.04
CA ALA A 332 -9.76 2.05 20.48
C ALA A 332 -8.42 2.13 19.76
N GLY A 333 -8.42 2.65 18.55
CA GLY A 333 -7.25 2.81 17.71
C GLY A 333 -7.47 3.87 16.66
N ASP A 334 -6.38 4.46 16.20
CA ASP A 334 -6.34 5.52 15.21
C ASP A 334 -5.18 5.25 14.27
N THR A 335 -5.43 5.19 12.96
CA THR A 335 -4.42 4.80 11.97
C THR A 335 -4.71 5.37 10.58
N TYR A 336 -3.97 4.96 9.58
CA TYR A 336 -4.06 5.37 8.17
C TYR A 336 -3.87 6.87 7.98
N LEU A 337 -2.60 7.27 8.05
CA LEU A 337 -2.18 8.66 7.96
C LEU A 337 -1.70 8.97 6.54
N LEU A 338 -2.43 9.80 5.81
CA LEU A 338 -2.03 10.20 4.46
C LEU A 338 -1.76 11.71 4.42
N PRO A 339 -0.54 12.15 4.71
CA PRO A 339 -0.20 13.56 4.72
C PRO A 339 -0.13 14.16 3.32
N HIS A 340 -0.71 15.35 3.17
CA HIS A 340 -0.59 16.20 2.00
C HIS A 340 -0.41 17.67 2.40
N VAL A 341 0.26 18.43 1.57
CA VAL A 341 0.47 19.87 1.79
C VAL A 341 -0.28 20.65 0.70
N ASP A 342 -1.06 21.65 1.10
CA ASP A 342 -1.72 22.52 0.15
C ASP A 342 -0.76 23.62 -0.39
N PRO A 343 -1.11 24.31 -1.48
CA PRO A 343 -0.27 25.39 -2.00
C PRO A 343 -0.06 26.58 -1.07
N ALA A 344 -0.80 26.71 0.02
CA ALA A 344 -0.54 27.71 1.07
C ALA A 344 0.42 27.24 2.16
N GLY A 345 0.87 25.98 2.10
CA GLY A 345 1.78 25.38 3.07
C GLY A 345 1.07 24.83 4.33
N VAL A 346 -0.24 24.64 4.26
CA VAL A 346 -0.98 23.93 5.30
C VAL A 346 -0.82 22.44 5.06
N VAL A 347 -0.32 21.73 6.05
CA VAL A 347 -0.23 20.26 5.99
C VAL A 347 -1.47 19.64 6.63
N TYR A 348 -2.02 18.66 5.95
CA TYR A 348 -3.19 17.88 6.38
C TYR A 348 -2.84 16.40 6.42
N THR A 349 -3.57 15.63 7.20
CA THR A 349 -3.59 14.17 7.13
C THR A 349 -4.96 13.63 7.48
N THR A 350 -5.37 12.53 6.84
CA THR A 350 -6.50 11.73 7.33
C THR A 350 -6.11 10.94 8.56
N VAL A 351 -7.10 10.54 9.32
CA VAL A 351 -7.01 9.55 10.40
C VAL A 351 -8.28 8.71 10.39
N THR A 352 -8.14 7.41 10.20
CA THR A 352 -9.23 6.46 10.43
C THR A 352 -9.28 6.09 11.90
N ASN A 353 -10.41 6.36 12.52
CA ASN A 353 -10.64 6.17 13.94
C ASN A 353 -11.54 4.96 14.16
N PHE A 354 -11.02 3.92 14.81
CA PHE A 354 -11.72 2.68 15.10
C PHE A 354 -12.55 2.79 16.38
N PRO A 355 -13.74 2.17 16.42
CA PRO A 355 -14.61 2.24 17.57
C PRO A 355 -14.00 1.59 18.82
N GLY A 356 -14.33 2.10 19.99
CA GLY A 356 -13.91 1.52 21.26
C GLY A 356 -14.49 0.11 21.49
N LYS A 357 -13.86 -0.64 22.36
CA LYS A 357 -14.17 -2.07 22.69
C LYS A 357 -15.64 -2.42 22.93
N LYS A 358 -16.52 -1.44 23.11
CA LYS A 358 -17.96 -1.64 23.33
C LYS A 358 -18.80 -1.49 22.08
N SER A 359 -18.21 -1.09 20.96
CA SER A 359 -18.91 -0.92 19.69
C SER A 359 -18.22 -1.79 18.64
N PHE A 360 -18.97 -2.64 17.96
CA PHE A 360 -18.47 -3.47 16.85
C PHE A 360 -18.64 -2.79 15.49
N CYS A 361 -19.11 -1.59 15.48
CA CYS A 361 -19.33 -0.73 14.32
C CYS A 361 -19.17 0.72 14.81
N CYS A 362 -18.80 1.63 14.06
CA CYS A 362 -18.32 1.74 12.70
C CYS A 362 -17.15 2.71 12.76
N ASN A 363 -16.33 2.78 11.71
CA ASN A 363 -15.21 3.71 11.71
C ASN A 363 -15.68 5.16 11.56
N THR A 364 -14.86 6.08 12.06
CA THR A 364 -14.96 7.52 11.80
C THR A 364 -13.71 7.94 11.05
N ILE A 365 -13.84 8.63 9.93
CA ILE A 365 -12.73 9.27 9.23
C ILE A 365 -12.69 10.73 9.64
N SER A 366 -11.52 11.21 9.98
CA SER A 366 -11.26 12.60 10.35
C SER A 366 -10.02 13.15 9.63
N VAL A 367 -9.85 14.47 9.68
CA VAL A 367 -8.69 15.17 9.15
C VAL A 367 -8.07 16.03 10.25
N ASP A 368 -6.76 15.91 10.40
CA ASP A 368 -5.94 16.80 11.20
C ASP A 368 -5.13 17.73 10.29
N PHE A 369 -4.73 18.89 10.80
CA PHE A 369 -3.97 19.86 10.02
C PHE A 369 -3.05 20.72 10.88
N SER A 370 -2.03 21.29 10.23
CA SER A 370 -1.13 22.28 10.81
C SER A 370 -0.93 23.43 9.85
N THR A 371 -1.03 24.65 10.37
CA THR A 371 -0.80 25.91 9.63
C THR A 371 0.56 26.53 9.91
N ASP A 372 1.36 25.92 10.76
CA ASP A 372 2.65 26.44 11.24
C ASP A 372 3.83 25.50 10.93
N GLY A 373 3.68 24.70 9.87
CA GLY A 373 4.72 23.75 9.43
C GLY A 373 4.91 22.59 10.38
N GLY A 374 3.84 22.06 10.95
CA GLY A 374 3.86 20.91 11.85
C GLY A 374 4.45 21.21 13.23
N GLN A 375 4.45 22.48 13.68
CA GLN A 375 4.82 22.81 15.04
C GLN A 375 3.67 22.50 16.01
N THR A 376 2.46 22.85 15.59
CA THR A 376 1.23 22.50 16.32
C THR A 376 0.22 21.88 15.37
N TRP A 377 -0.58 20.98 15.90
CA TRP A 377 -1.62 20.26 15.16
C TRP A 377 -2.99 20.58 15.71
N GLN A 378 -3.93 20.74 14.80
CA GLN A 378 -5.33 21.03 15.06
C GLN A 378 -6.20 19.93 14.47
N GLY A 379 -7.32 19.64 15.13
CA GLY A 379 -8.25 18.58 14.74
C GLY A 379 -8.78 17.85 15.97
N PRO A 380 -9.41 16.70 15.83
CA PRO A 380 -9.85 16.14 14.55
C PRO A 380 -11.06 16.88 13.97
N ARG A 381 -11.11 17.05 12.66
CA ARG A 381 -12.30 17.47 11.92
C ARG A 381 -12.93 16.26 11.26
N VAL A 382 -14.14 15.93 11.67
CA VAL A 382 -14.81 14.70 11.20
C VAL A 382 -15.25 14.85 9.75
N VAL A 383 -14.80 13.94 8.90
CA VAL A 383 -15.22 13.78 7.51
C VAL A 383 -16.55 13.06 7.45
N ILE A 384 -16.58 11.86 8.02
CA ILE A 384 -17.74 10.96 8.03
C ILE A 384 -17.70 10.08 9.27
N GLN A 385 -18.88 9.68 9.74
CA GLN A 385 -19.07 8.71 10.83
C GLN A 385 -19.86 7.52 10.32
N ASN A 386 -19.77 6.42 11.03
CA ASN A 386 -20.51 5.19 10.77
C ASN A 386 -20.13 4.53 9.43
N VAL A 387 -18.87 4.62 9.03
CA VAL A 387 -18.35 3.87 7.89
C VAL A 387 -18.34 2.39 8.22
N GLN A 388 -19.04 1.60 7.44
CA GLN A 388 -18.97 0.14 7.53
C GLN A 388 -17.80 -0.35 6.68
N TYR A 389 -16.73 -0.77 7.36
CA TYR A 389 -15.56 -1.29 6.67
C TYR A 389 -15.80 -2.70 6.11
N PRO A 390 -15.06 -3.08 5.06
CA PRO A 390 -15.17 -4.39 4.44
C PRO A 390 -14.75 -5.52 5.39
N PRO A 391 -15.17 -6.76 5.10
CA PRO A 391 -14.58 -7.94 5.73
C PRO A 391 -13.12 -8.06 5.33
N LEU A 392 -12.31 -8.73 6.16
CA LEU A 392 -10.89 -8.95 5.90
C LEU A 392 -10.61 -9.57 4.52
N THR A 393 -11.49 -10.45 4.06
CA THR A 393 -11.44 -11.05 2.73
C THR A 393 -12.84 -10.99 2.09
N TYR A 394 -12.89 -10.73 0.80
CA TYR A 394 -14.14 -10.69 0.05
C TYR A 394 -14.62 -12.07 -0.35
N VAL A 395 -15.86 -12.13 -0.79
CA VAL A 395 -16.40 -13.37 -1.40
C VAL A 395 -15.56 -13.74 -2.62
N ASN A 396 -15.21 -15.01 -2.71
CA ASN A 396 -14.37 -15.57 -3.79
C ASN A 396 -12.94 -15.00 -3.82
N THR A 397 -12.39 -14.62 -2.68
CA THR A 397 -10.97 -14.25 -2.57
C THR A 397 -10.30 -14.92 -1.38
N THR A 398 -8.98 -14.94 -1.42
CA THR A 398 -8.12 -15.26 -0.28
C THR A 398 -7.27 -14.09 0.17
N PHE A 399 -7.09 -13.07 -0.65
CA PHE A 399 -6.32 -11.90 -0.25
C PHE A 399 -7.06 -11.10 0.82
N ARG A 400 -6.28 -10.58 1.76
CA ARG A 400 -6.79 -9.58 2.69
C ARG A 400 -6.92 -8.23 1.99
N ASP A 401 -7.84 -7.43 2.46
CA ASP A 401 -7.98 -6.05 2.07
C ASP A 401 -7.59 -5.12 3.22
N GLY A 402 -6.83 -4.09 2.92
CA GLY A 402 -6.59 -2.98 3.81
C GLY A 402 -7.82 -2.06 3.87
N ILE A 403 -8.06 -1.44 5.01
CA ILE A 403 -9.19 -0.52 5.19
C ILE A 403 -8.64 0.90 5.09
N GLU A 404 -7.90 1.20 4.03
CA GLU A 404 -7.26 2.50 3.91
C GLU A 404 -8.19 3.51 3.25
N ASP A 405 -8.42 4.62 3.97
CA ASP A 405 -8.91 5.82 3.31
C ASP A 405 -7.77 6.45 2.48
N THR A 406 -8.13 7.23 1.49
CA THR A 406 -7.19 7.96 0.65
C THR A 406 -7.52 9.44 0.64
N PHE A 407 -6.50 10.26 0.47
CA PHE A 407 -6.61 11.70 0.62
C PHE A 407 -5.84 12.45 -0.47
N ALA A 408 -6.39 13.56 -0.92
CA ALA A 408 -5.68 14.49 -1.78
C ALA A 408 -6.12 15.93 -1.50
N VAL A 409 -5.25 16.87 -1.79
CA VAL A 409 -5.50 18.31 -1.67
C VAL A 409 -5.55 18.93 -3.06
N GLY A 410 -6.55 19.77 -3.30
CA GLY A 410 -6.67 20.54 -4.53
C GLY A 410 -5.57 21.59 -4.66
N ASN A 411 -5.20 21.90 -5.88
CA ASN A 411 -4.15 22.88 -6.21
C ASN A 411 -4.68 24.26 -6.62
N HIS A 412 -6.00 24.41 -6.72
CA HIS A 412 -6.67 25.67 -6.98
C HIS A 412 -7.62 26.04 -5.84
N PRO A 413 -7.62 27.29 -5.37
CA PRO A 413 -8.48 27.67 -4.25
C PRO A 413 -9.96 27.66 -4.68
N SER A 414 -10.82 27.25 -3.74
CA SER A 414 -12.28 27.33 -3.87
C SER A 414 -12.75 28.78 -3.83
N SER A 415 -14.04 28.99 -4.05
CA SER A 415 -14.69 30.29 -3.88
C SER A 415 -14.58 30.85 -2.45
N GLN A 416 -14.26 30.03 -1.48
CA GLN A 416 -14.02 30.43 -0.09
C GLN A 416 -12.54 30.74 0.19
N ASN A 417 -11.71 30.74 -0.83
CA ASN A 417 -10.27 30.98 -0.75
C ASN A 417 -9.51 29.93 0.09
N HIS A 418 -10.02 28.70 0.12
CA HIS A 418 -9.37 27.52 0.68
C HIS A 418 -9.14 26.48 -0.40
N TYR A 419 -8.09 25.71 -0.28
CA TYR A 419 -7.84 24.59 -1.19
C TYR A 419 -8.77 23.42 -0.85
N PRO A 420 -9.43 22.83 -1.84
CA PRO A 420 -10.31 21.70 -1.62
C PRO A 420 -9.57 20.51 -1.00
N LEU A 421 -10.24 19.81 -0.12
CA LEU A 421 -9.79 18.53 0.44
C LEU A 421 -10.70 17.44 -0.08
N TYR A 422 -10.13 16.32 -0.53
CA TYR A 422 -10.84 15.16 -1.03
C TYR A 422 -10.44 13.94 -0.21
N VAL A 423 -11.42 13.21 0.30
CA VAL A 423 -11.22 11.95 1.00
C VAL A 423 -12.06 10.88 0.32
N ALA A 424 -11.45 9.74 0.01
CA ALA A 424 -12.18 8.58 -0.45
C ALA A 424 -11.91 7.39 0.49
N TRP A 425 -12.85 6.47 0.56
CA TRP A 425 -12.83 5.32 1.45
C TRP A 425 -13.66 4.19 0.88
N GLU A 426 -13.54 3.05 1.50
CA GLU A 426 -14.35 1.87 1.23
C GLU A 426 -15.56 1.83 2.17
N ASP A 427 -16.73 1.48 1.64
CA ASP A 427 -17.95 1.31 2.41
C ASP A 427 -18.67 0.01 2.05
N TYR A 428 -18.90 -0.83 3.04
CA TYR A 428 -19.56 -2.14 2.90
C TYR A 428 -21.05 -2.14 3.25
N SER A 429 -21.67 -1.00 3.47
CA SER A 429 -23.04 -0.85 3.94
C SER A 429 -24.09 -1.52 3.03
N THR A 430 -23.77 -1.74 1.76
CA THR A 430 -24.64 -2.40 0.78
C THR A 430 -24.49 -3.92 0.75
N GLY A 431 -23.49 -4.48 1.45
CA GLY A 431 -23.12 -5.89 1.41
C GLY A 431 -22.13 -6.23 0.29
N PHE A 432 -21.65 -5.22 -0.43
CA PHE A 432 -20.51 -5.20 -1.34
C PHE A 432 -19.70 -3.97 -1.04
N VAL A 433 -18.40 -4.01 -1.29
CA VAL A 433 -17.54 -2.85 -1.13
C VAL A 433 -17.78 -1.88 -2.28
N ASN A 434 -17.99 -0.62 -1.92
CA ASN A 434 -18.04 0.48 -2.86
C ASN A 434 -16.98 1.51 -2.49
N SER A 435 -16.33 2.07 -3.48
CA SER A 435 -15.45 3.21 -3.33
C SER A 435 -16.29 4.49 -3.26
N ILE A 436 -16.13 5.25 -2.19
CA ILE A 436 -16.93 6.44 -1.84
C ILE A 436 -16.00 7.64 -1.69
N MET A 437 -16.47 8.85 -2.00
CA MET A 437 -15.68 10.07 -1.85
C MET A 437 -16.51 11.24 -1.33
N SER A 438 -15.88 12.15 -0.59
CA SER A 438 -16.42 13.43 -0.16
C SER A 438 -15.38 14.54 -0.31
N ALA A 439 -15.83 15.79 -0.42
CA ALA A 439 -14.97 16.96 -0.50
C ALA A 439 -15.32 18.02 0.53
N SER A 440 -14.31 18.76 0.96
CA SER A 440 -14.45 19.99 1.75
C SER A 440 -13.83 21.17 1.02
N TYR A 441 -14.49 22.32 1.09
CA TYR A 441 -14.03 23.56 0.47
C TYR A 441 -13.71 24.66 1.49
N ASP A 442 -13.72 24.30 2.78
CA ASP A 442 -13.57 25.20 3.94
C ASP A 442 -12.60 24.64 4.99
N GLN A 443 -11.53 23.99 4.54
CA GLN A 443 -10.49 23.37 5.37
C GLN A 443 -11.01 22.21 6.26
N GLY A 444 -12.03 21.48 5.84
CA GLY A 444 -12.56 20.35 6.59
C GLY A 444 -13.60 20.72 7.64
N LEU A 445 -14.11 21.95 7.68
CA LEU A 445 -15.19 22.37 8.59
C LEU A 445 -16.52 21.74 8.19
N THR A 446 -16.78 21.68 6.88
CA THR A 446 -17.96 20.99 6.33
C THR A 446 -17.55 20.11 5.15
N TRP A 447 -18.31 19.05 4.94
CA TRP A 447 -18.07 18.07 3.89
C TRP A 447 -19.29 17.90 3.00
N SER A 448 -19.08 17.65 1.73
CA SER A 448 -20.13 17.34 0.77
C SER A 448 -20.84 16.04 1.14
N VAL A 449 -22.05 15.85 0.63
CA VAL A 449 -22.68 14.52 0.67
C VAL A 449 -21.76 13.54 -0.05
N PRO A 450 -21.44 12.38 0.55
CA PRO A 450 -20.62 11.37 -0.10
C PRO A 450 -21.22 10.91 -1.43
N ILE A 451 -20.34 10.68 -2.41
CA ILE A 451 -20.72 10.14 -3.73
C ILE A 451 -20.04 8.79 -3.93
N GLN A 452 -20.73 7.88 -4.62
CA GLN A 452 -20.13 6.63 -5.07
C GLN A 452 -19.26 6.88 -6.31
N ILE A 453 -18.05 6.32 -6.31
CA ILE A 453 -17.05 6.50 -7.38
C ILE A 453 -17.28 5.46 -8.48
N ASN A 454 -17.45 4.21 -8.10
CA ASN A 454 -17.73 3.11 -9.01
C ASN A 454 -19.15 3.23 -9.59
N ASP A 455 -19.28 3.06 -10.89
CA ASP A 455 -20.53 3.20 -11.64
C ASP A 455 -21.07 1.86 -12.21
N ASN A 456 -20.64 0.74 -11.64
CA ASN A 456 -21.03 -0.61 -12.03
C ASN A 456 -22.55 -0.83 -11.89
N VAL A 457 -23.07 -1.70 -12.73
CA VAL A 457 -24.47 -2.17 -12.66
C VAL A 457 -24.59 -3.52 -11.92
N SER A 458 -23.50 -4.27 -11.85
CA SER A 458 -23.40 -5.53 -11.10
C SER A 458 -23.15 -5.26 -9.62
N ALA A 459 -23.61 -6.16 -8.75
CA ALA A 459 -23.33 -6.12 -7.31
C ALA A 459 -22.01 -6.86 -7.05
N VAL A 460 -20.92 -6.12 -7.06
CA VAL A 460 -19.54 -6.62 -6.94
C VAL A 460 -18.72 -5.70 -6.05
N ASP A 461 -17.54 -6.16 -5.65
CA ASP A 461 -16.63 -5.41 -4.78
C ASP A 461 -15.71 -4.51 -5.61
N GLU A 462 -15.58 -3.25 -5.17
CA GLU A 462 -14.77 -2.19 -5.75
C GLU A 462 -13.94 -1.55 -4.64
N PHE A 463 -12.64 -1.78 -4.61
CA PHE A 463 -11.82 -1.59 -3.41
C PHE A 463 -10.50 -0.87 -3.67
N GLN A 464 -9.81 -0.48 -2.61
CA GLN A 464 -8.54 0.26 -2.58
C GLN A 464 -8.56 1.52 -3.46
N PRO A 465 -9.46 2.48 -3.22
CA PRO A 465 -9.43 3.74 -3.94
C PRO A 465 -8.15 4.52 -3.63
N ASN A 466 -7.58 5.18 -4.64
CA ASN A 466 -6.46 6.11 -4.45
C ASN A 466 -6.71 7.42 -5.22
N LEU A 467 -6.57 8.52 -4.49
CA LEU A 467 -6.84 9.88 -4.96
C LEU A 467 -5.57 10.59 -5.43
N THR A 468 -5.72 11.35 -6.51
CA THR A 468 -4.75 12.39 -6.89
C THR A 468 -5.45 13.56 -7.55
N VAL A 469 -4.80 14.72 -7.62
CA VAL A 469 -5.32 15.92 -8.28
C VAL A 469 -4.34 16.39 -9.34
N ALA A 470 -4.80 16.46 -10.57
CA ALA A 470 -4.03 16.96 -11.71
C ALA A 470 -3.79 18.48 -11.64
N ALA A 471 -2.80 18.96 -12.38
CA ALA A 471 -2.41 20.37 -12.37
C ALA A 471 -3.55 21.34 -12.75
N ASP A 472 -4.51 20.91 -13.54
CA ASP A 472 -5.71 21.68 -13.93
C ASP A 472 -6.85 21.62 -12.89
N GLY A 473 -6.67 20.89 -11.78
CA GLY A 473 -7.66 20.71 -10.73
C GLY A 473 -8.59 19.49 -10.94
N THR A 474 -8.37 18.71 -11.98
CA THR A 474 -9.11 17.45 -12.19
C THR A 474 -8.74 16.45 -11.08
N VAL A 475 -9.75 15.93 -10.41
CA VAL A 475 -9.61 14.89 -9.39
C VAL A 475 -9.68 13.52 -10.06
N SER A 476 -8.71 12.67 -9.78
CA SER A 476 -8.63 11.30 -10.28
C SER A 476 -8.71 10.33 -9.11
N VAL A 477 -9.55 9.29 -9.25
CA VAL A 477 -9.62 8.18 -8.29
C VAL A 477 -9.45 6.88 -9.04
N ALA A 478 -8.35 6.18 -8.77
CA ALA A 478 -8.12 4.84 -9.27
C ALA A 478 -8.49 3.82 -8.20
N PHE A 479 -8.94 2.61 -8.60
CA PHE A 479 -9.39 1.56 -7.68
C PHE A 479 -9.40 0.19 -8.36
N TYR A 480 -9.39 -0.88 -7.58
CA TYR A 480 -9.64 -2.22 -8.09
C TYR A 480 -11.12 -2.49 -8.31
N ASP A 481 -11.43 -3.28 -9.36
CA ASP A 481 -12.75 -3.44 -9.91
C ASP A 481 -13.01 -4.92 -10.31
N ARG A 482 -14.09 -5.50 -9.81
CA ARG A 482 -14.43 -6.91 -10.02
C ARG A 482 -15.72 -7.10 -10.85
N ARG A 483 -16.18 -6.07 -11.59
CA ARG A 483 -17.43 -6.14 -12.35
C ARG A 483 -17.39 -7.06 -13.56
N LEU A 484 -16.22 -7.23 -14.18
CA LEU A 484 -16.11 -8.08 -15.37
C LEU A 484 -16.08 -9.56 -15.00
N ALA A 485 -16.79 -10.35 -15.79
CA ALA A 485 -16.69 -11.79 -15.69
C ALA A 485 -15.27 -12.27 -16.02
N CYS A 486 -14.81 -13.28 -15.29
CA CYS A 486 -13.57 -13.96 -15.63
C CYS A 486 -13.61 -14.51 -17.06
N PRO A 487 -12.48 -14.60 -17.75
CA PRO A 487 -12.39 -15.20 -19.06
C PRO A 487 -13.04 -16.59 -19.14
N ALA A 488 -13.60 -16.91 -20.30
CA ALA A 488 -14.27 -18.19 -20.52
C ALA A 488 -13.28 -19.36 -20.56
N ALA A 489 -13.72 -20.53 -20.13
CA ALA A 489 -12.92 -21.74 -20.16
C ALA A 489 -12.38 -22.06 -21.57
N ASN A 490 -11.21 -22.66 -21.64
CA ASN A 490 -10.52 -23.05 -22.89
C ASN A 490 -10.16 -21.89 -23.83
N THR A 491 -9.99 -20.68 -23.29
CA THR A 491 -9.48 -19.53 -24.03
C THR A 491 -8.03 -19.23 -23.65
N HIS A 492 -7.27 -18.64 -24.59
CA HIS A 492 -5.94 -18.12 -24.29
C HIS A 492 -5.96 -17.06 -23.18
N GLU A 493 -7.02 -16.25 -23.18
CA GLU A 493 -7.21 -15.23 -22.17
C GLU A 493 -7.32 -15.83 -20.76
N ALA A 494 -8.08 -16.92 -20.60
CA ALA A 494 -8.18 -17.62 -19.33
C ALA A 494 -6.85 -18.25 -18.88
N THR A 495 -6.10 -18.80 -19.83
CA THR A 495 -4.76 -19.36 -19.54
C THR A 495 -3.80 -18.28 -19.11
N ASN A 496 -3.76 -17.16 -19.83
CA ASN A 496 -2.86 -16.06 -19.54
C ASN A 496 -3.22 -15.31 -18.24
N ALA A 497 -4.52 -15.22 -17.94
CA ALA A 497 -5.01 -14.68 -16.66
C ALA A 497 -4.74 -15.61 -15.46
N GLY A 498 -4.28 -16.81 -15.71
CA GLY A 498 -4.00 -17.80 -14.67
C GLY A 498 -5.25 -18.39 -14.03
N ILE A 499 -6.41 -18.30 -14.70
CA ILE A 499 -7.67 -18.75 -14.12
C ILE A 499 -7.60 -20.23 -13.78
N ALA A 500 -7.81 -20.52 -12.49
CA ALA A 500 -7.85 -21.85 -11.93
C ALA A 500 -6.55 -22.68 -12.08
N LEU A 501 -5.40 -22.04 -12.34
CA LEU A 501 -4.11 -22.74 -12.33
C LEU A 501 -3.78 -23.30 -10.96
N ASP A 502 -4.15 -22.60 -9.92
CA ASP A 502 -3.84 -22.97 -8.54
C ASP A 502 -5.02 -23.61 -7.80
N GLN A 503 -5.84 -24.40 -8.51
CA GLN A 503 -6.98 -25.13 -7.91
C GLN A 503 -6.59 -26.09 -6.80
N SER A 504 -5.33 -26.53 -6.77
CA SER A 504 -4.80 -27.39 -5.73
C SER A 504 -4.33 -26.61 -4.49
N ASN A 505 -4.25 -25.28 -4.56
CA ASN A 505 -3.91 -24.47 -3.41
C ASN A 505 -4.96 -24.67 -2.31
N PRO A 506 -4.58 -25.12 -1.11
CA PRO A 506 -5.52 -25.34 -0.02
C PRO A 506 -6.24 -24.06 0.41
N ASN A 507 -5.71 -22.91 0.05
CA ASN A 507 -6.28 -21.61 0.37
C ASN A 507 -7.19 -21.06 -0.76
N TYR A 508 -7.27 -21.74 -1.89
CA TYR A 508 -8.14 -21.33 -2.98
C TYR A 508 -9.60 -21.37 -2.53
N SER A 509 -10.27 -20.23 -2.64
CA SER A 509 -11.67 -20.10 -2.25
C SER A 509 -12.56 -19.77 -3.45
N GLY A 510 -13.88 -19.96 -3.26
CA GLY A 510 -14.85 -19.65 -4.30
C GLY A 510 -15.31 -20.85 -5.12
N SER A 511 -16.08 -20.55 -6.16
CA SER A 511 -16.61 -21.56 -7.07
C SER A 511 -15.57 -21.94 -8.11
N LEU A 512 -15.21 -23.20 -8.14
CA LEU A 512 -14.25 -23.74 -9.10
C LEU A 512 -14.95 -24.47 -10.23
N PRO A 513 -14.49 -24.29 -11.48
CA PRO A 513 -13.64 -23.20 -11.96
C PRO A 513 -14.42 -21.88 -12.10
N PRO A 514 -13.79 -20.70 -11.89
CA PRO A 514 -14.47 -19.39 -11.88
C PRO A 514 -14.74 -18.84 -13.28
N TYR A 515 -14.63 -19.62 -14.31
CA TYR A 515 -14.82 -19.20 -15.69
C TYR A 515 -16.19 -18.55 -15.90
N GLY A 516 -16.20 -17.33 -16.44
CA GLY A 516 -17.42 -16.58 -16.67
C GLY A 516 -18.09 -16.02 -15.41
N ALA A 517 -17.50 -16.14 -14.24
CA ALA A 517 -18.03 -15.60 -13.01
C ALA A 517 -17.66 -14.14 -12.83
N SER A 518 -18.61 -13.31 -12.43
CA SER A 518 -18.38 -11.95 -11.93
C SER A 518 -18.02 -11.96 -10.47
N ASN A 519 -17.49 -10.83 -9.96
CA ASN A 519 -17.03 -10.68 -8.59
C ASN A 519 -15.98 -11.74 -8.20
N TYR A 520 -15.04 -11.98 -9.09
CA TYR A 520 -13.96 -12.93 -8.93
C TYR A 520 -12.63 -12.36 -9.44
N CYS A 521 -12.46 -12.27 -10.76
CA CYS A 521 -11.27 -11.67 -11.36
C CYS A 521 -11.20 -10.17 -11.09
N VAL A 522 -9.98 -9.65 -11.03
CA VAL A 522 -9.70 -8.26 -10.73
C VAL A 522 -9.29 -7.51 -11.98
N ASN A 523 -9.71 -6.28 -12.05
CA ASN A 523 -9.30 -5.24 -12.97
C ASN A 523 -8.93 -3.99 -12.15
N ALA A 524 -8.39 -2.97 -12.79
CA ALA A 524 -8.24 -1.64 -12.23
C ALA A 524 -9.04 -0.63 -13.05
N SER A 525 -9.55 0.39 -12.39
CA SER A 525 -10.39 1.45 -12.97
C SER A 525 -9.93 2.82 -12.51
N VAL A 526 -10.35 3.85 -13.26
CA VAL A 526 -10.23 5.24 -12.82
C VAL A 526 -11.50 6.01 -13.13
N GLN A 527 -11.87 6.93 -12.24
CA GLN A 527 -12.91 7.95 -12.46
C GLN A 527 -12.30 9.33 -12.31
N PHE A 528 -12.67 10.22 -13.22
CA PHE A 528 -12.28 11.63 -13.17
C PHE A 528 -13.45 12.53 -12.79
N TYR A 529 -13.13 13.58 -12.05
CA TYR A 529 -14.08 14.59 -11.61
C TYR A 529 -13.49 16.00 -11.76
N ASN A 530 -14.35 16.99 -11.94
CA ASN A 530 -13.92 18.36 -11.72
C ASN A 530 -13.75 18.64 -10.20
N ALA A 531 -13.22 19.81 -9.87
CA ALA A 531 -12.97 20.21 -8.50
C ALA A 531 -14.22 20.22 -7.58
N THR A 532 -15.43 20.18 -8.13
CA THR A 532 -16.69 20.14 -7.39
C THR A 532 -17.37 18.78 -7.41
N LEU A 533 -16.61 17.73 -7.72
CA LEU A 533 -17.05 16.33 -7.79
C LEU A 533 -18.12 16.03 -8.83
N THR A 534 -18.17 16.81 -9.92
CA THR A 534 -18.96 16.44 -11.10
C THR A 534 -18.11 15.48 -11.96
N PRO A 535 -18.62 14.27 -12.28
CA PRO A 535 -17.84 13.29 -13.02
C PRO A 535 -17.63 13.71 -14.49
N PHE A 536 -16.47 13.39 -15.04
CA PHE A 536 -16.18 13.42 -16.47
C PHE A 536 -16.42 12.01 -17.05
N GLY A 537 -17.62 11.81 -17.61
CA GLY A 537 -17.98 10.53 -18.17
C GLY A 537 -18.13 9.41 -17.13
N HIS A 538 -17.74 8.23 -17.53
CA HIS A 538 -17.87 6.98 -16.77
C HIS A 538 -16.52 6.44 -16.33
N ASN A 539 -16.53 5.41 -15.48
CA ASN A 539 -15.32 4.69 -15.12
C ASN A 539 -14.58 4.18 -16.37
N ILE A 540 -13.28 4.38 -16.40
CA ILE A 540 -12.40 3.93 -17.47
C ILE A 540 -11.62 2.72 -16.96
N ARG A 541 -11.69 1.62 -17.70
CA ARG A 541 -10.87 0.43 -17.41
C ARG A 541 -9.41 0.75 -17.63
N LEU A 542 -8.57 0.52 -16.62
CA LEU A 542 -7.11 0.71 -16.67
C LEU A 542 -6.36 -0.56 -17.08
N THR A 543 -6.86 -1.73 -16.72
CA THR A 543 -6.26 -3.02 -17.09
C THR A 543 -6.63 -3.42 -18.51
N GLN A 544 -5.66 -3.87 -19.29
CA GLN A 544 -5.94 -4.51 -20.57
C GLN A 544 -6.59 -5.87 -20.40
N HIS A 545 -6.19 -6.61 -19.38
CA HIS A 545 -6.62 -7.98 -19.08
C HIS A 545 -7.09 -8.10 -17.64
N SER A 546 -8.05 -9.00 -17.41
CA SER A 546 -8.41 -9.44 -16.06
C SER A 546 -7.40 -10.47 -15.55
N TRP A 547 -7.24 -10.56 -14.24
CA TRP A 547 -6.33 -11.52 -13.61
C TRP A 547 -6.99 -12.20 -12.41
N ASP A 548 -6.48 -13.39 -12.04
CA ASP A 548 -6.95 -14.13 -10.87
C ASP A 548 -6.19 -13.66 -9.62
N PRO A 549 -6.87 -13.03 -8.63
CA PRO A 549 -6.21 -12.49 -7.44
C PRO A 549 -5.72 -13.56 -6.46
N GLN A 550 -6.05 -14.82 -6.67
CA GLN A 550 -5.65 -15.91 -5.80
C GLN A 550 -4.39 -16.63 -6.30
N LEU A 551 -4.03 -16.38 -7.56
CA LEU A 551 -2.88 -17.03 -8.17
C LEU A 551 -1.58 -16.39 -7.67
N ASN A 552 -0.68 -17.24 -7.19
CA ASN A 552 0.65 -16.86 -6.70
C ASN A 552 0.68 -15.69 -5.69
N ALA A 553 -0.44 -15.42 -5.04
CA ALA A 553 -0.48 -14.42 -4.00
C ALA A 553 0.21 -14.96 -2.73
N PRO A 554 1.21 -14.25 -2.20
CA PRO A 554 1.92 -14.72 -1.00
C PRO A 554 1.02 -14.73 0.23
N HIS A 555 1.33 -15.57 1.20
CA HIS A 555 0.63 -15.59 2.48
C HIS A 555 1.03 -14.41 3.35
N THR A 556 0.12 -13.92 4.17
CA THR A 556 0.34 -12.73 4.99
C THR A 556 1.20 -12.98 6.22
N ASP A 557 1.15 -14.19 6.78
CA ASP A 557 1.76 -14.48 8.08
C ASP A 557 2.51 -15.79 8.13
N SER A 558 2.10 -16.77 7.35
CA SER A 558 2.81 -18.04 7.22
C SER A 558 2.24 -18.84 6.05
N ALA A 559 2.99 -19.82 5.57
CA ALA A 559 2.53 -20.73 4.53
C ALA A 559 1.28 -21.53 4.92
N SER A 560 0.92 -21.56 6.18
CA SER A 560 -0.30 -22.20 6.67
C SER A 560 -1.50 -21.24 6.77
N SER A 561 -1.29 -19.95 6.58
CA SER A 561 -2.39 -18.98 6.57
C SER A 561 -3.31 -19.19 5.37
N SER A 562 -4.60 -19.02 5.60
CA SER A 562 -5.58 -18.99 4.51
C SER A 562 -5.69 -17.61 3.84
N THR A 563 -5.00 -16.62 4.36
CA THR A 563 -5.05 -15.24 3.87
C THR A 563 -3.84 -14.97 2.99
N THR A 564 -4.09 -14.49 1.78
CA THR A 564 -3.05 -14.09 0.83
C THR A 564 -2.95 -12.57 0.74
N PHE A 565 -2.05 -12.04 -0.09
CA PHE A 565 -1.73 -10.63 -0.12
C PHE A 565 -1.48 -10.11 -1.53
N ILE A 566 -2.16 -9.02 -1.88
CA ILE A 566 -1.96 -8.28 -3.15
C ILE A 566 -1.52 -6.83 -2.91
N GLY A 567 -1.34 -6.44 -1.66
CA GLY A 567 -1.10 -5.09 -1.19
C GLY A 567 -2.30 -4.51 -0.44
N ASP A 568 -2.03 -3.53 0.42
CA ASP A 568 -3.05 -2.80 1.15
C ASP A 568 -3.42 -1.47 0.46
N TYR A 569 -2.66 -1.05 -0.57
CA TYR A 569 -2.88 0.19 -1.30
C TYR A 569 -2.49 0.11 -2.78
N PHE A 570 -2.94 1.11 -3.51
CA PHE A 570 -2.89 1.26 -4.96
C PHE A 570 -2.17 2.57 -5.30
N GLY A 571 -1.23 2.56 -6.21
CA GLY A 571 -0.50 3.77 -6.60
C GLY A 571 -1.26 4.59 -7.65
N ASN A 572 -1.44 5.90 -7.42
CA ASN A 572 -2.08 6.80 -8.38
C ASN A 572 -1.48 8.20 -8.33
N THR A 573 -1.10 8.73 -9.47
CA THR A 573 -0.51 10.06 -9.59
C THR A 573 -0.85 10.70 -10.95
N THR A 574 -0.52 11.97 -11.13
CA THR A 574 -0.68 12.66 -12.40
C THR A 574 0.60 13.37 -12.80
N SER A 575 0.93 13.32 -14.09
CA SER A 575 2.02 14.09 -14.69
C SER A 575 1.50 14.87 -15.89
N GLY A 576 1.50 16.19 -15.80
CA GLY A 576 0.89 17.04 -16.83
C GLY A 576 -0.59 16.69 -17.03
N SER A 577 -0.94 16.28 -18.24
CA SER A 577 -2.29 15.83 -18.62
C SER A 577 -2.42 14.30 -18.66
N THR A 578 -1.57 13.57 -18.00
CA THR A 578 -1.58 12.11 -17.96
C THR A 578 -1.80 11.63 -16.52
N ASN A 579 -2.81 10.80 -16.33
CA ASN A 579 -2.96 10.02 -15.11
C ASN A 579 -2.14 8.73 -15.23
N ILE A 580 -1.47 8.36 -14.17
CA ILE A 580 -0.55 7.23 -14.07
C ILE A 580 -0.92 6.44 -12.82
N SER A 581 -1.34 5.20 -13.01
CA SER A 581 -1.75 4.33 -11.92
C SER A 581 -0.87 3.09 -11.87
N SER A 582 -0.46 2.67 -10.67
CA SER A 582 0.37 1.50 -10.43
C SER A 582 -0.42 0.47 -9.63
N PHE A 583 -0.57 -0.72 -10.15
CA PHE A 583 -1.34 -1.80 -9.55
C PHE A 583 -0.72 -3.16 -9.82
N VAL A 584 -1.17 -4.16 -9.09
CA VAL A 584 -0.71 -5.54 -9.25
C VAL A 584 -1.47 -6.25 -10.38
N SER A 585 -0.78 -7.08 -11.12
CA SER A 585 -1.39 -8.05 -12.03
C SER A 585 -0.54 -9.33 -12.10
N THR A 586 -1.22 -10.47 -12.20
CA THR A 586 -0.60 -11.79 -12.45
C THR A 586 -0.72 -12.22 -13.91
N TYR A 587 -1.26 -11.38 -14.78
CA TYR A 587 -1.48 -11.72 -16.19
C TYR A 587 -0.16 -12.02 -16.90
N ASN A 588 -0.16 -13.07 -17.71
CA ASN A 588 0.96 -13.43 -18.56
C ASN A 588 0.79 -12.83 -19.96
N ASP A 589 1.50 -11.75 -20.23
CA ASP A 589 1.60 -11.12 -21.55
C ASP A 589 2.69 -11.73 -22.44
N GLY A 590 3.31 -12.82 -21.99
CA GLY A 590 4.50 -13.44 -22.58
C GLY A 590 5.80 -13.12 -21.82
N SER A 591 5.80 -12.12 -20.96
CA SER A 591 6.93 -11.78 -20.09
C SER A 591 6.81 -12.34 -18.67
N ASN A 592 5.61 -12.76 -18.27
CA ASN A 592 5.28 -13.30 -16.93
C ASN A 592 4.75 -14.76 -17.01
N PRO A 593 5.55 -15.71 -17.49
CA PRO A 593 5.08 -17.07 -17.79
C PRO A 593 4.66 -17.88 -16.55
N SER A 594 5.07 -17.45 -15.37
CA SER A 594 4.71 -18.09 -14.09
C SER A 594 3.56 -17.40 -13.37
N ASN A 595 2.93 -16.41 -14.00
CA ASN A 595 1.82 -15.65 -13.43
C ASN A 595 2.10 -15.07 -12.04
N GLN A 596 3.34 -14.58 -11.82
CA GLN A 596 3.72 -13.90 -10.58
C GLN A 596 3.06 -12.53 -10.49
N GLN A 597 2.86 -12.02 -9.29
CA GLN A 597 2.40 -10.65 -9.09
C GLN A 597 3.45 -9.65 -9.56
N GLN A 598 3.09 -8.80 -10.49
CA GLN A 598 3.98 -7.80 -11.07
C GLN A 598 3.32 -6.41 -11.01
N GLN A 599 4.12 -5.38 -10.91
CA GLN A 599 3.62 -4.01 -11.00
C GLN A 599 3.34 -3.63 -12.45
N VAL A 600 2.11 -3.29 -12.71
CA VAL A 600 1.65 -2.76 -13.99
C VAL A 600 1.37 -1.27 -13.85
N ILE A 601 1.93 -0.51 -14.76
CA ILE A 601 1.65 0.92 -14.88
C ILE A 601 0.66 1.13 -16.01
N ALA A 602 -0.47 1.74 -15.68
CA ALA A 602 -1.44 2.20 -16.66
C ALA A 602 -1.35 3.71 -16.84
N THR A 603 -1.40 4.17 -18.08
CA THR A 603 -1.47 5.60 -18.38
C THR A 603 -2.71 5.91 -19.19
N VAL A 604 -3.39 7.01 -18.86
CA VAL A 604 -4.56 7.52 -19.55
C VAL A 604 -4.56 9.06 -19.52
N ALA A 605 -5.09 9.69 -20.55
CA ALA A 605 -5.21 11.14 -20.58
C ALA A 605 -6.20 11.63 -19.51
N VAL A 606 -5.83 12.69 -18.80
CA VAL A 606 -6.76 13.48 -17.96
C VAL A 606 -7.71 14.22 -18.91
N PRO A 607 -9.04 14.17 -18.71
CA PRO A 607 -10.02 14.75 -19.62
C PRO A 607 -10.03 16.27 -19.66
#